data_8a9201f6e6b237823ef1a8bed74a105b
#
_entry.id   8a9201f6e6b237823ef1a8bed74a105b
#
_cell.length_a   1.000
_cell.length_b   1.000
_cell.length_c   1.000
_cell.angle_alpha   90.00
_cell.angle_beta   90.00
_cell.angle_gamma   90.00
#
_symmetry.space_group_name_H-M   'P 1'
#
loop_
_entity.id
_entity.type
_entity.pdbx_description
1 polymer ?
#
loop_
_entity_poly.entity_id
_entity_poly.type
_entity_poly.pdbx_seq_one_letter_code
_entity_poly.pdbx_strand_id
1 'polypeptide(L)'
;MAFIDIKLPKSLSKALNISVSSSPKRQQLKVLEKLLKKSRFTEFGQKYLFDQILFSRHLSKNFQRIVPTFDYDTIFKEWWHRALEGKSDVCWPGVIKFFALSSGTSESSSKYIPITKELIRSNTLTSFRQLISLASYNNVPKKYVGKGWLMLGGSTHLQKSATYYAGDLSGIQAKNIPFWFQGMYKPGRKIAREQDWSKKLEEIVEKAPEWDIAFLVGVPAWVQLCMEKVIERYKLKNIHEIWPNLAFYVHGGVALEPYKRGFDKLLGKPITY
;
A
#
# COMPACT_ATOMS: atom_id res chain seq x y z
N MET A 1 24.41 -2.80 18.10
CA MET A 1 23.28 -2.70 17.15
C MET A 1 23.56 -3.63 15.97
N ALA A 2 23.05 -4.84 16.00
CA ALA A 2 23.21 -5.76 14.88
C ALA A 2 22.07 -5.47 13.89
N PHE A 3 22.41 -4.78 12.80
CA PHE A 3 21.48 -4.58 11.69
C PHE A 3 21.16 -5.93 11.05
N ILE A 4 19.89 -6.11 10.74
CA ILE A 4 19.39 -7.24 9.95
C ILE A 4 20.20 -7.25 8.64
N ASP A 5 20.86 -8.38 8.36
CA ASP A 5 21.70 -8.57 7.16
C ASP A 5 20.82 -8.75 5.89
N ILE A 6 19.79 -7.89 5.77
CA ILE A 6 19.07 -7.71 4.51
C ILE A 6 19.92 -6.74 3.70
N LYS A 7 20.59 -7.22 2.66
CA LYS A 7 21.31 -6.37 1.69
C LYS A 7 20.30 -5.42 1.03
N LEU A 8 20.00 -4.32 1.72
CA LEU A 8 19.13 -3.26 1.20
C LEU A 8 19.84 -2.57 0.05
N PRO A 9 19.16 -2.30 -1.08
CA PRO A 9 19.72 -1.47 -2.13
C PRO A 9 20.19 -0.12 -1.56
N LYS A 10 21.35 0.37 -2.00
CA LYS A 10 21.95 1.66 -1.53
C LYS A 10 20.97 2.85 -1.61
N SER A 11 20.05 2.82 -2.58
CA SER A 11 18.98 3.83 -2.72
C SER A 11 17.99 3.82 -1.56
N LEU A 12 17.77 2.67 -0.94
CA LEU A 12 16.87 2.49 0.21
C LEU A 12 17.55 2.87 1.52
N SER A 13 18.82 2.51 1.71
CA SER A 13 19.57 2.90 2.91
C SER A 13 19.69 4.43 3.05
N LYS A 14 19.83 5.15 1.92
CA LYS A 14 19.84 6.62 1.90
C LYS A 14 18.49 7.26 2.20
N ALA A 15 17.39 6.59 1.82
CA ALA A 15 16.02 7.06 2.11
C ALA A 15 15.59 6.82 3.57
N LEU A 16 16.25 5.91 4.27
CA LEU A 16 16.00 5.57 5.68
C LEU A 16 16.72 6.51 6.66
N ASN A 17 17.78 7.20 6.22
CA ASN A 17 18.52 8.20 7.01
C ASN A 17 17.74 9.54 7.14
N ILE A 18 16.44 9.50 7.31
CA ILE A 18 15.67 10.70 7.65
C ILE A 18 15.86 10.94 9.14
N SER A 19 16.67 11.95 9.45
CA SER A 19 16.85 12.37 10.84
C SER A 19 15.49 12.70 11.46
N VAL A 20 15.17 12.04 12.55
CA VAL A 20 13.96 12.22 13.36
C VAL A 20 13.88 13.64 13.97
N SER A 21 14.88 14.50 13.74
CA SER A 21 15.04 15.80 14.40
C SER A 21 14.23 16.96 13.81
N SER A 22 13.45 16.76 12.73
CA SER A 22 12.64 17.85 12.15
C SER A 22 11.19 17.77 12.58
N SER A 23 10.59 18.92 12.93
CA SER A 23 9.16 18.96 13.31
C SER A 23 8.25 18.39 12.21
N PRO A 24 7.11 17.75 12.56
CA PRO A 24 6.15 17.21 11.58
C PRO A 24 5.71 18.25 10.54
N LYS A 25 5.48 19.49 10.97
CA LYS A 25 5.14 20.62 10.10
C LYS A 25 6.21 20.86 9.03
N ARG A 26 7.50 20.86 9.42
CA ARG A 26 8.61 21.05 8.49
C ARG A 26 8.74 19.91 7.50
N GLN A 27 8.46 18.67 7.95
CA GLN A 27 8.45 17.50 7.05
C GLN A 27 7.32 17.62 6.02
N GLN A 28 6.10 17.98 6.45
CA GLN A 28 4.97 18.19 5.52
C GLN A 28 5.25 19.28 4.51
N LEU A 29 5.83 20.41 4.92
CA LEU A 29 6.21 21.47 3.99
C LEU A 29 7.24 21.00 2.96
N LYS A 30 8.25 20.20 3.37
CA LYS A 30 9.21 19.60 2.43
C LYS A 30 8.55 18.65 1.43
N VAL A 31 7.53 17.89 1.86
CA VAL A 31 6.77 17.01 0.96
C VAL A 31 6.00 17.86 -0.05
N LEU A 32 5.26 18.88 0.39
CA LEU A 32 4.53 19.80 -0.49
C LEU A 32 5.47 20.46 -1.50
N GLU A 33 6.58 21.03 -1.03
CA GLU A 33 7.60 21.64 -1.90
C GLU A 33 8.11 20.68 -2.97
N LYS A 34 8.39 19.42 -2.57
CA LYS A 34 8.85 18.38 -3.51
C LYS A 34 7.79 18.05 -4.57
N LEU A 35 6.51 17.95 -4.18
CA LEU A 35 5.41 17.68 -5.10
C LEU A 35 5.25 18.84 -6.11
N LEU A 36 5.23 20.07 -5.63
CA LEU A 36 5.14 21.27 -6.48
C LEU A 36 6.32 21.37 -7.46
N LYS A 37 7.57 21.19 -6.97
CA LYS A 37 8.78 21.18 -7.82
C LYS A 37 8.70 20.12 -8.92
N LYS A 38 8.15 18.93 -8.60
CA LYS A 38 8.04 17.84 -9.56
C LYS A 38 7.00 18.13 -10.65
N SER A 39 5.87 18.74 -10.28
CA SER A 39 4.74 18.95 -11.17
C SER A 39 4.61 20.38 -11.75
N ARG A 40 5.55 21.28 -11.48
CA ARG A 40 5.47 22.69 -11.89
C ARG A 40 5.32 22.92 -13.39
N PHE A 41 5.86 22.01 -14.21
CA PHE A 41 5.79 22.14 -15.68
C PHE A 41 4.62 21.38 -16.30
N THR A 42 3.78 20.71 -15.49
CA THR A 42 2.54 20.11 -15.97
C THR A 42 1.50 21.21 -16.27
N GLU A 43 0.48 20.87 -17.06
CA GLU A 43 -0.60 21.82 -17.33
C GLU A 43 -1.29 22.31 -16.04
N PHE A 44 -1.52 21.38 -15.08
CA PHE A 44 -2.07 21.71 -13.77
C PHE A 44 -1.14 22.64 -12.99
N GLY A 45 0.16 22.35 -12.98
CA GLY A 45 1.14 23.17 -12.28
C GLY A 45 1.28 24.57 -12.84
N GLN A 46 1.20 24.72 -14.18
CA GLN A 46 1.20 26.02 -14.85
C GLN A 46 -0.09 26.81 -14.59
N LYS A 47 -1.27 26.16 -14.72
CA LYS A 47 -2.56 26.80 -14.43
C LYS A 47 -2.64 27.36 -13.03
N TYR A 48 -2.13 26.60 -12.04
CA TYR A 48 -2.17 27.01 -10.63
C TYR A 48 -0.86 27.61 -10.12
N LEU A 49 -0.03 28.12 -11.02
CA LEU A 49 1.14 28.97 -10.72
C LEU A 49 2.12 28.34 -9.71
N PHE A 50 2.42 27.04 -9.86
CA PHE A 50 3.29 26.33 -8.90
C PHE A 50 4.67 26.95 -8.72
N ASP A 51 5.23 27.58 -9.77
CA ASP A 51 6.49 28.33 -9.65
C ASP A 51 6.34 29.53 -8.71
N GLN A 52 5.27 30.31 -8.84
CA GLN A 52 5.02 31.46 -7.95
C GLN A 52 4.82 30.99 -6.50
N ILE A 53 4.10 29.87 -6.29
CA ILE A 53 3.92 29.29 -4.96
C ILE A 53 5.27 28.87 -4.38
N LEU A 54 6.14 28.23 -5.16
CA LEU A 54 7.47 27.76 -4.73
C LEU A 54 8.39 28.89 -4.30
N PHE A 55 8.37 30.02 -4.99
CA PHE A 55 9.17 31.21 -4.66
C PHE A 55 8.54 32.10 -3.58
N SER A 56 7.35 31.76 -3.10
CA SER A 56 6.65 32.56 -2.10
C SER A 56 7.15 32.32 -0.67
N ARG A 57 7.08 33.36 0.18
CA ARG A 57 7.47 33.27 1.59
C ARG A 57 6.61 32.30 2.42
N HIS A 58 5.36 32.05 2.01
CA HIS A 58 4.38 31.24 2.73
C HIS A 58 3.79 30.13 1.84
N LEU A 59 4.61 29.12 1.54
CA LEU A 59 4.30 28.01 0.62
C LEU A 59 2.90 27.41 0.82
N SER A 60 2.56 26.94 2.02
CA SER A 60 1.26 26.26 2.26
C SER A 60 0.07 27.22 2.18
N LYS A 61 0.20 28.46 2.68
CA LYS A 61 -0.88 29.45 2.60
C LYS A 61 -1.17 29.85 1.15
N ASN A 62 -0.12 30.05 0.35
CA ASN A 62 -0.30 30.38 -1.05
C ASN A 62 -0.82 29.22 -1.88
N PHE A 63 -0.39 27.98 -1.56
CA PHE A 63 -0.97 26.78 -2.17
C PHE A 63 -2.49 26.71 -1.90
N GLN A 64 -2.91 26.84 -0.65
CA GLN A 64 -4.34 26.81 -0.28
C GLN A 64 -5.17 27.95 -0.89
N ARG A 65 -4.56 29.10 -1.14
CA ARG A 65 -5.24 30.24 -1.75
C ARG A 65 -5.41 30.09 -3.26
N ILE A 66 -4.44 29.49 -3.95
CA ILE A 66 -4.37 29.46 -5.41
C ILE A 66 -4.97 28.16 -5.97
N VAL A 67 -4.72 27.03 -5.29
CA VAL A 67 -5.21 25.72 -5.77
C VAL A 67 -6.58 25.45 -5.13
N PRO A 68 -7.65 25.32 -5.94
CA PRO A 68 -8.97 25.02 -5.39
C PRO A 68 -9.04 23.58 -4.86
N THR A 69 -10.05 23.34 -4.03
CA THR A 69 -10.45 21.98 -3.68
C THR A 69 -11.32 21.40 -4.79
N PHE A 70 -11.10 20.13 -5.10
CA PHE A 70 -11.87 19.41 -6.11
C PHE A 70 -12.60 18.24 -5.46
N ASP A 71 -13.84 18.01 -5.88
CA ASP A 71 -14.42 16.67 -5.78
C ASP A 71 -13.94 15.78 -6.93
N TYR A 72 -14.34 14.50 -6.90
CA TYR A 72 -13.89 13.57 -7.93
C TYR A 72 -14.40 13.96 -9.33
N ASP A 73 -15.66 14.31 -9.44
CA ASP A 73 -16.29 14.56 -10.75
C ASP A 73 -15.68 15.77 -11.43
N THR A 74 -15.43 16.83 -10.67
CA THR A 74 -14.79 18.06 -11.17
C THR A 74 -13.34 17.80 -11.59
N ILE A 75 -12.52 17.12 -10.74
CA ILE A 75 -11.12 16.88 -11.09
C ILE A 75 -10.99 15.88 -12.24
N PHE A 76 -11.89 14.89 -12.33
CA PHE A 76 -11.92 13.94 -13.43
C PHE A 76 -12.28 14.64 -14.74
N LYS A 77 -13.37 15.44 -14.76
CA LYS A 77 -13.85 16.17 -15.92
C LYS A 77 -12.84 17.21 -16.42
N GLU A 78 -12.16 17.93 -15.54
CA GLU A 78 -11.23 18.97 -15.94
C GLU A 78 -9.85 18.42 -16.31
N TRP A 79 -9.38 17.34 -15.65
CA TRP A 79 -8.00 16.92 -15.70
C TRP A 79 -7.78 15.43 -15.96
N TRP A 80 -8.31 14.56 -15.11
CA TRP A 80 -7.89 13.16 -15.09
C TRP A 80 -8.35 12.32 -16.28
N HIS A 81 -9.47 12.70 -16.92
CA HIS A 81 -9.91 12.04 -18.16
C HIS A 81 -8.83 12.10 -19.25
N ARG A 82 -8.14 13.23 -19.40
CA ARG A 82 -7.06 13.40 -20.38
C ARG A 82 -5.85 12.54 -20.06
N ALA A 83 -5.52 12.39 -18.76
CA ALA A 83 -4.48 11.46 -18.32
C ALA A 83 -4.88 10.01 -18.58
N LEU A 84 -6.17 9.67 -18.46
CA LEU A 84 -6.72 8.35 -18.79
C LEU A 84 -6.65 8.08 -20.30
N GLU A 85 -6.86 9.08 -21.12
CA GLU A 85 -6.67 9.03 -22.59
C GLU A 85 -5.19 8.90 -23.01
N GLY A 86 -4.26 8.99 -22.06
CA GLY A 86 -2.82 8.83 -22.30
C GLY A 86 -2.07 10.13 -22.52
N LYS A 87 -2.69 11.29 -22.29
CA LYS A 87 -2.00 12.58 -22.39
C LYS A 87 -0.94 12.71 -21.31
N SER A 88 0.28 13.09 -21.71
CA SER A 88 1.39 13.34 -20.78
C SER A 88 1.24 14.68 -20.10
N ASP A 89 1.88 14.83 -18.95
CA ASP A 89 2.11 16.11 -18.26
C ASP A 89 0.83 16.87 -17.88
N VAL A 90 -0.29 16.18 -17.68
CA VAL A 90 -1.56 16.81 -17.26
C VAL A 90 -1.46 17.32 -15.83
N CYS A 91 -1.46 16.46 -14.84
CA CYS A 91 -1.30 16.82 -13.41
C CYS A 91 0.02 16.32 -12.82
N TRP A 92 0.68 15.41 -13.49
CA TRP A 92 1.94 14.80 -13.09
C TRP A 92 2.82 14.58 -14.32
N PRO A 93 4.16 14.68 -14.20
CA PRO A 93 5.06 14.53 -15.34
C PRO A 93 4.97 13.15 -15.99
N GLY A 94 4.89 13.16 -17.31
CA GLY A 94 4.81 11.97 -18.15
C GLY A 94 3.42 11.34 -18.19
N VAL A 95 3.32 10.18 -18.81
CA VAL A 95 2.06 9.44 -18.98
C VAL A 95 1.77 8.61 -17.73
N ILE A 96 0.55 8.69 -17.23
CA ILE A 96 0.06 7.85 -16.14
C ILE A 96 -0.28 6.47 -16.68
N LYS A 97 0.41 5.44 -16.17
CA LYS A 97 0.24 4.06 -16.64
C LYS A 97 -0.71 3.22 -15.78
N PHE A 98 -1.00 3.64 -14.57
CA PHE A 98 -1.85 2.90 -13.64
C PHE A 98 -2.97 3.78 -13.10
N PHE A 99 -4.16 3.19 -13.03
CA PHE A 99 -5.32 3.81 -12.38
C PHE A 99 -5.90 2.83 -11.35
N ALA A 100 -6.06 3.30 -10.12
CA ALA A 100 -6.80 2.55 -9.12
C ALA A 100 -8.29 2.72 -9.35
N LEU A 101 -9.02 1.60 -9.27
CA LEU A 101 -10.46 1.60 -9.28
C LEU A 101 -10.96 1.65 -7.84
N SER A 102 -11.77 2.66 -7.51
CA SER A 102 -12.47 2.66 -6.23
C SER A 102 -13.84 1.99 -6.42
N SER A 103 -14.22 1.15 -5.45
CA SER A 103 -15.61 0.66 -5.38
C SER A 103 -16.52 1.85 -5.14
N GLY A 104 -17.33 2.20 -6.13
CA GLY A 104 -18.42 3.17 -5.95
C GLY A 104 -19.44 2.59 -4.97
N THR A 105 -19.91 3.39 -4.04
CA THR A 105 -20.96 3.04 -3.06
C THR A 105 -22.35 3.14 -3.68
N SER A 106 -22.65 2.58 -4.79
CA SER A 106 -23.93 2.51 -5.50
C SER A 106 -23.75 2.77 -7.00
N GLU A 107 -24.42 2.01 -7.81
CA GLU A 107 -24.83 2.16 -9.24
C GLU A 107 -23.97 3.05 -10.20
N SER A 108 -22.97 3.76 -9.72
CA SER A 108 -22.07 4.59 -10.53
C SER A 108 -20.80 3.83 -10.91
N SER A 109 -20.38 4.01 -12.15
CA SER A 109 -19.14 3.50 -12.72
C SER A 109 -17.94 3.67 -11.78
N SER A 110 -17.08 2.66 -11.68
CA SER A 110 -15.84 2.72 -10.89
C SER A 110 -15.05 4.01 -11.16
N LYS A 111 -14.59 4.66 -10.08
CA LYS A 111 -13.79 5.89 -10.18
C LYS A 111 -12.34 5.55 -10.53
N TYR A 112 -11.78 6.19 -11.54
CA TYR A 112 -10.39 6.03 -11.97
C TYR A 112 -9.49 7.04 -11.28
N ILE A 113 -8.62 6.57 -10.39
CA ILE A 113 -7.69 7.42 -9.62
C ILE A 113 -6.28 7.22 -10.17
N PRO A 114 -5.60 8.28 -10.67
CA PRO A 114 -4.25 8.17 -11.22
C PRO A 114 -3.23 7.71 -10.18
N ILE A 115 -2.43 6.69 -10.51
CA ILE A 115 -1.37 6.14 -9.66
C ILE A 115 -0.02 6.38 -10.31
N THR A 116 0.76 7.26 -9.71
CA THR A 116 2.10 7.60 -10.19
C THR A 116 3.15 6.58 -9.70
N LYS A 117 4.27 6.51 -10.40
CA LYS A 117 5.44 5.72 -9.94
C LYS A 117 5.97 6.22 -8.61
N GLU A 118 5.90 7.52 -8.38
CA GLU A 118 6.32 8.16 -7.14
C GLU A 118 5.42 7.76 -5.96
N LEU A 119 4.11 7.63 -6.18
CA LEU A 119 3.19 7.11 -5.15
C LEU A 119 3.53 5.66 -4.81
N ILE A 120 3.71 4.80 -5.80
CA ILE A 120 4.12 3.39 -5.58
C ILE A 120 5.42 3.34 -4.78
N ARG A 121 6.42 4.14 -5.17
CA ARG A 121 7.70 4.24 -4.44
C ARG A 121 7.52 4.76 -3.01
N SER A 122 6.68 5.78 -2.80
CA SER A 122 6.38 6.32 -1.48
C SER A 122 5.77 5.27 -0.56
N ASN A 123 4.79 4.51 -1.07
CA ASN A 123 4.16 3.43 -0.33
C ASN A 123 5.16 2.32 0.03
N THR A 124 6.01 1.92 -0.92
CA THR A 124 7.10 0.98 -0.67
C THR A 124 8.05 1.46 0.44
N LEU A 125 8.45 2.74 0.41
CA LEU A 125 9.32 3.33 1.44
C LEU A 125 8.63 3.39 2.80
N THR A 126 7.33 3.67 2.84
CA THR A 126 6.54 3.67 4.09
C THR A 126 6.47 2.29 4.69
N SER A 127 6.19 1.26 3.89
CA SER A 127 6.20 -0.14 4.33
C SER A 127 7.57 -0.55 4.89
N PHE A 128 8.66 -0.07 4.28
CA PHE A 128 10.01 -0.27 4.80
C PHE A 128 10.25 0.38 6.15
N ARG A 129 9.79 1.62 6.33
CA ARG A 129 9.91 2.31 7.62
C ARG A 129 9.14 1.58 8.70
N GLN A 130 7.96 1.07 8.39
CA GLN A 130 7.20 0.21 9.30
C GLN A 130 8.01 -1.04 9.66
N LEU A 131 8.60 -1.73 8.67
CA LEU A 131 9.44 -2.90 8.91
C LEU A 131 10.63 -2.60 9.83
N ILE A 132 11.30 -1.47 9.64
CA ILE A 132 12.41 -1.05 10.49
C ILE A 132 11.93 -0.69 11.91
N SER A 133 10.75 -0.07 12.03
CA SER A 133 10.18 0.26 13.33
C SER A 133 9.89 -1.00 14.17
N LEU A 134 9.68 -2.15 13.53
CA LEU A 134 9.52 -3.43 14.25
C LEU A 134 10.74 -3.79 15.09
N ALA A 135 11.93 -3.31 14.74
CA ALA A 135 13.14 -3.52 15.52
C ALA A 135 13.08 -2.85 16.92
N SER A 136 12.17 -1.89 17.12
CA SER A 136 11.92 -1.25 18.41
C SER A 136 10.98 -2.02 19.34
N TYR A 137 10.30 -3.03 18.82
CA TYR A 137 9.41 -3.89 19.63
C TYR A 137 10.22 -5.02 20.29
N ASN A 138 10.29 -5.00 21.60
CA ASN A 138 11.09 -5.97 22.38
C ASN A 138 10.61 -7.42 22.24
N ASN A 139 9.34 -7.63 21.90
CA ASN A 139 8.71 -8.96 21.85
C ASN A 139 8.83 -9.64 20.50
N VAL A 140 9.49 -9.01 19.52
CA VAL A 140 9.61 -9.58 18.19
C VAL A 140 11.02 -10.07 17.94
N PRO A 141 11.22 -11.39 17.85
CA PRO A 141 12.50 -11.92 17.44
C PRO A 141 12.91 -11.39 16.05
N LYS A 142 14.12 -10.87 15.93
CA LYS A 142 14.65 -10.33 14.66
C LYS A 142 14.55 -11.32 13.49
N LYS A 143 14.60 -12.61 13.76
CA LYS A 143 14.44 -13.69 12.77
C LYS A 143 13.07 -13.70 12.09
N TYR A 144 12.03 -13.06 12.67
CA TYR A 144 10.69 -13.02 12.07
C TYR A 144 10.62 -12.14 10.83
N VAL A 145 11.48 -11.15 10.72
CA VAL A 145 11.49 -10.23 9.57
C VAL A 145 11.72 -10.95 8.23
N GLY A 146 12.48 -12.05 8.25
CA GLY A 146 12.71 -12.90 7.07
C GLY A 146 11.64 -13.95 6.80
N LYS A 147 10.59 -14.01 7.61
CA LYS A 147 9.48 -14.96 7.47
C LYS A 147 8.43 -14.49 6.48
N GLY A 148 7.40 -15.32 6.25
CA GLY A 148 6.33 -15.04 5.31
C GLY A 148 5.43 -13.87 5.72
N TRP A 149 5.07 -13.07 4.75
CA TRP A 149 4.12 -11.96 4.82
C TRP A 149 2.90 -12.33 4.00
N LEU A 150 1.83 -12.77 4.64
CA LEU A 150 0.56 -13.04 3.96
C LEU A 150 -0.19 -11.73 3.77
N MET A 151 -0.24 -11.27 2.54
CA MET A 151 -0.87 -10.03 2.14
C MET A 151 -2.16 -10.32 1.39
N LEU A 152 -3.29 -10.14 2.06
CA LEU A 152 -4.62 -10.31 1.49
C LEU A 152 -5.10 -9.01 0.87
N GLY A 153 -5.18 -8.98 -0.44
CA GLY A 153 -5.56 -7.80 -1.22
C GLY A 153 -6.22 -8.17 -2.54
N GLY A 154 -6.61 -7.18 -3.31
CA GLY A 154 -7.19 -7.34 -4.63
C GLY A 154 -6.28 -8.09 -5.61
N SER A 155 -6.82 -8.43 -6.78
CA SER A 155 -6.08 -9.15 -7.80
C SER A 155 -4.95 -8.31 -8.41
N THR A 156 -3.80 -8.94 -8.67
CA THR A 156 -2.73 -8.33 -9.46
C THR A 156 -2.97 -8.43 -10.98
N HIS A 157 -4.06 -9.07 -11.39
CA HIS A 157 -4.54 -9.06 -12.76
C HIS A 157 -5.24 -7.73 -13.03
N LEU A 158 -4.54 -6.81 -13.68
CA LEU A 158 -5.06 -5.49 -14.00
C LEU A 158 -5.73 -5.52 -15.37
N GLN A 159 -6.86 -4.82 -15.50
CA GLN A 159 -7.49 -4.56 -16.79
C GLN A 159 -6.52 -3.73 -17.65
N LYS A 160 -6.25 -4.21 -18.86
CA LYS A 160 -5.38 -3.51 -19.82
C LYS A 160 -6.23 -2.74 -20.81
N SER A 161 -5.99 -1.44 -20.91
CA SER A 161 -6.46 -0.58 -22.00
C SER A 161 -5.32 -0.26 -22.96
N ALA A 162 -5.59 0.49 -24.03
CA ALA A 162 -4.58 0.93 -24.97
C ALA A 162 -3.47 1.77 -24.30
N THR A 163 -3.82 2.61 -23.35
CA THR A 163 -2.94 3.62 -22.73
C THR A 163 -2.58 3.32 -21.28
N TYR A 164 -3.37 2.51 -20.54
CA TYR A 164 -3.21 2.32 -19.11
C TYR A 164 -3.56 0.89 -18.64
N TYR A 165 -3.25 0.63 -17.38
CA TYR A 165 -3.71 -0.52 -16.61
C TYR A 165 -4.59 -0.04 -15.45
N ALA A 166 -5.73 -0.70 -15.21
CA ALA A 166 -6.64 -0.36 -14.12
C ALA A 166 -6.94 -1.58 -13.24
N GLY A 167 -7.14 -1.34 -11.95
CA GLY A 167 -7.50 -2.37 -10.97
C GLY A 167 -7.39 -1.87 -9.53
N ASP A 168 -7.51 -2.78 -8.59
CA ASP A 168 -7.38 -2.44 -7.16
C ASP A 168 -6.02 -1.84 -6.84
N LEU A 169 -5.99 -0.80 -5.98
CA LEU A 169 -4.74 -0.19 -5.52
C LEU A 169 -3.81 -1.22 -4.87
N SER A 170 -4.35 -2.13 -4.05
CA SER A 170 -3.59 -3.21 -3.42
C SER A 170 -3.01 -4.18 -4.45
N GLY A 171 -3.75 -4.48 -5.53
CA GLY A 171 -3.27 -5.28 -6.65
C GLY A 171 -2.15 -4.59 -7.43
N ILE A 172 -2.29 -3.28 -7.69
CA ILE A 172 -1.23 -2.47 -8.33
C ILE A 172 0.04 -2.48 -7.47
N GLN A 173 -0.08 -2.32 -6.15
CA GLN A 173 1.06 -2.35 -5.22
C GLN A 173 1.71 -3.74 -5.17
N ALA A 174 0.93 -4.80 -5.04
CA ALA A 174 1.42 -6.18 -5.01
C ALA A 174 2.14 -6.57 -6.31
N LYS A 175 1.67 -6.09 -7.47
CA LYS A 175 2.36 -6.26 -8.75
C LYS A 175 3.74 -5.60 -8.79
N ASN A 176 3.93 -4.51 -8.04
CA ASN A 176 5.16 -3.73 -7.98
C ASN A 176 6.03 -4.04 -6.74
N ILE A 177 5.79 -5.14 -6.05
CA ILE A 177 6.62 -5.61 -4.94
C ILE A 177 8.08 -5.78 -5.40
N PRO A 178 9.06 -5.23 -4.67
CA PRO A 178 10.46 -5.36 -4.98
C PRO A 178 10.91 -6.83 -5.07
N PHE A 179 11.84 -7.14 -5.99
CA PHE A 179 12.28 -8.51 -6.24
C PHE A 179 12.82 -9.23 -4.99
N TRP A 180 13.54 -8.50 -4.13
CA TRP A 180 14.14 -9.04 -2.90
C TRP A 180 13.09 -9.37 -1.81
N PHE A 181 11.86 -8.81 -1.89
CA PHE A 181 10.76 -9.15 -0.97
C PHE A 181 9.90 -10.32 -1.49
N GLN A 182 10.05 -10.71 -2.75
CA GLN A 182 9.17 -11.72 -3.38
C GLN A 182 9.23 -13.10 -2.69
N GLY A 183 10.37 -13.50 -2.14
CA GLY A 183 10.49 -14.75 -1.39
C GLY A 183 9.64 -14.79 -0.12
N MET A 184 9.49 -13.63 0.53
CA MET A 184 8.70 -13.46 1.75
C MET A 184 7.22 -13.20 1.45
N TYR A 185 6.89 -12.68 0.28
CA TYR A 185 5.52 -12.35 -0.10
C TYR A 185 4.66 -13.61 -0.33
N LYS A 186 3.57 -13.71 0.42
CA LYS A 186 2.53 -14.71 0.24
C LYS A 186 1.18 -14.01 -0.06
N PRO A 187 0.33 -14.58 -0.87
CA PRO A 187 0.35 -15.95 -1.41
C PRO A 187 1.27 -16.13 -2.62
N GLY A 188 2.08 -15.15 -3.00
CA GLY A 188 2.92 -15.20 -4.18
C GLY A 188 2.20 -14.77 -5.46
N ARG A 189 2.99 -14.60 -6.53
CA ARG A 189 2.49 -13.97 -7.78
C ARG A 189 1.38 -14.77 -8.47
N LYS A 190 1.43 -16.10 -8.42
CA LYS A 190 0.44 -16.96 -9.10
C LYS A 190 -0.94 -16.76 -8.49
N ILE A 191 -1.07 -17.02 -7.20
CA ILE A 191 -2.35 -16.92 -6.47
C ILE A 191 -2.85 -15.47 -6.43
N ALA A 192 -1.94 -14.51 -6.30
CA ALA A 192 -2.29 -13.08 -6.30
C ALA A 192 -2.96 -12.60 -7.60
N ARG A 193 -2.82 -13.32 -8.72
CA ARG A 193 -3.47 -13.00 -10.00
C ARG A 193 -4.91 -13.45 -10.08
N GLU A 194 -5.32 -14.38 -9.21
CA GLU A 194 -6.71 -14.84 -9.23
C GLU A 194 -7.67 -13.67 -8.95
N GLN A 195 -8.71 -13.56 -9.77
CA GLN A 195 -9.72 -12.50 -9.70
C GLN A 195 -10.90 -12.90 -8.83
N ASP A 196 -11.26 -14.18 -8.88
CA ASP A 196 -12.29 -14.75 -8.03
C ASP A 196 -11.75 -14.87 -6.61
N TRP A 197 -12.36 -14.11 -5.69
CA TRP A 197 -11.94 -14.10 -4.29
C TRP A 197 -12.09 -15.46 -3.62
N SER A 198 -13.15 -16.20 -3.90
CA SER A 198 -13.39 -17.50 -3.30
C SER A 198 -12.33 -18.51 -3.73
N LYS A 199 -12.00 -18.58 -5.03
CA LYS A 199 -10.92 -19.41 -5.54
C LYS A 199 -9.55 -19.02 -4.99
N LYS A 200 -9.26 -17.71 -4.94
CA LYS A 200 -8.03 -17.20 -4.34
C LYS A 200 -7.90 -17.65 -2.90
N LEU A 201 -8.97 -17.55 -2.12
CA LEU A 201 -8.98 -17.93 -0.72
C LEU A 201 -8.79 -19.43 -0.55
N GLU A 202 -9.43 -20.26 -1.40
CA GLU A 202 -9.23 -21.70 -1.42
C GLU A 202 -7.78 -22.09 -1.70
N GLU A 203 -7.14 -21.50 -2.71
CA GLU A 203 -5.72 -21.72 -3.00
C GLU A 203 -4.81 -21.28 -1.85
N ILE A 204 -5.13 -20.17 -1.15
CA ILE A 204 -4.40 -19.71 0.03
C ILE A 204 -4.54 -20.74 1.15
N VAL A 205 -5.75 -21.24 1.42
CA VAL A 205 -6.02 -22.22 2.46
C VAL A 205 -5.29 -23.52 2.17
N GLU A 206 -5.32 -23.99 0.91
CA GLU A 206 -4.60 -25.21 0.51
C GLU A 206 -3.08 -25.09 0.73
N LYS A 207 -2.50 -23.91 0.44
CA LYS A 207 -1.07 -23.65 0.56
C LYS A 207 -0.62 -23.21 1.95
N ALA A 208 -1.55 -22.94 2.86
CA ALA A 208 -1.25 -22.43 4.20
C ALA A 208 -0.21 -23.26 4.98
N PRO A 209 -0.21 -24.63 4.94
CA PRO A 209 0.78 -25.45 5.67
C PRO A 209 2.21 -25.30 5.13
N GLU A 210 2.37 -24.89 3.88
CA GLU A 210 3.70 -24.75 3.26
C GLU A 210 4.40 -23.44 3.68
N TRP A 211 3.69 -22.54 4.40
CA TRP A 211 4.19 -21.20 4.70
C TRP A 211 4.47 -20.99 6.18
N ASP A 212 5.64 -20.44 6.46
CA ASP A 212 6.00 -19.95 7.79
C ASP A 212 5.64 -18.46 7.88
N ILE A 213 4.40 -18.17 8.25
CA ILE A 213 3.86 -16.80 8.31
C ILE A 213 4.17 -16.16 9.66
N ALA A 214 4.76 -14.93 9.61
CA ALA A 214 4.95 -14.10 10.78
C ALA A 214 4.10 -12.80 10.71
N PHE A 215 3.70 -12.39 9.52
CA PHE A 215 2.96 -11.14 9.28
C PHE A 215 1.70 -11.39 8.48
N LEU A 216 0.58 -10.85 8.96
CA LEU A 216 -0.66 -10.72 8.19
C LEU A 216 -0.82 -9.27 7.77
N VAL A 217 -1.28 -9.04 6.55
CA VAL A 217 -1.55 -7.71 6.01
C VAL A 217 -2.87 -7.76 5.23
N GLY A 218 -3.82 -6.90 5.58
CA GLY A 218 -5.09 -6.86 4.86
C GLY A 218 -6.24 -6.25 5.65
N VAL A 219 -7.42 -6.26 5.05
CA VAL A 219 -8.66 -5.81 5.68
C VAL A 219 -9.11 -6.85 6.73
N PRO A 220 -9.55 -6.43 7.94
CA PRO A 220 -9.90 -7.35 9.01
C PRO A 220 -10.85 -8.48 8.61
N ALA A 221 -11.93 -8.17 7.89
CA ALA A 221 -12.89 -9.20 7.46
C ALA A 221 -12.24 -10.31 6.61
N TRP A 222 -11.32 -9.95 5.69
CA TRP A 222 -10.67 -10.93 4.83
C TRP A 222 -9.66 -11.78 5.58
N VAL A 223 -8.91 -11.16 6.49
CA VAL A 223 -7.91 -11.86 7.31
C VAL A 223 -8.61 -12.82 8.28
N GLN A 224 -9.69 -12.38 8.91
CA GLN A 224 -10.48 -13.23 9.80
C GLN A 224 -11.03 -14.45 9.04
N LEU A 225 -11.71 -14.22 7.91
CA LEU A 225 -12.26 -15.30 7.07
C LEU A 225 -11.18 -16.29 6.61
N CYS A 226 -9.99 -15.79 6.25
CA CYS A 226 -8.86 -16.62 5.86
C CYS A 226 -8.41 -17.52 7.01
N MET A 227 -8.25 -16.98 8.23
CA MET A 227 -7.85 -17.76 9.40
C MET A 227 -8.92 -18.79 9.78
N GLU A 228 -10.20 -18.39 9.74
CA GLU A 228 -11.33 -19.31 10.02
C GLU A 228 -11.30 -20.52 9.06
N LYS A 229 -11.18 -20.29 7.75
CA LYS A 229 -11.11 -21.35 6.75
C LYS A 229 -9.88 -22.24 6.89
N VAL A 230 -8.72 -21.68 7.26
CA VAL A 230 -7.51 -22.49 7.54
C VAL A 230 -7.74 -23.37 8.76
N ILE A 231 -8.27 -22.82 9.85
CA ILE A 231 -8.54 -23.57 11.10
C ILE A 231 -9.56 -24.69 10.82
N GLU A 232 -10.64 -24.40 10.11
CA GLU A 232 -11.68 -25.38 9.74
C GLU A 232 -11.12 -26.50 8.87
N ARG A 233 -10.38 -26.17 7.83
CA ARG A 233 -9.82 -27.12 6.85
C ARG A 233 -8.88 -28.13 7.49
N TYR A 234 -8.03 -27.66 8.40
CA TYR A 234 -7.00 -28.50 9.05
C TYR A 234 -7.39 -28.94 10.46
N LYS A 235 -8.64 -28.67 10.89
CA LYS A 235 -9.17 -29.03 12.21
C LYS A 235 -8.28 -28.58 13.37
N LEU A 236 -7.80 -27.32 13.29
CA LEU A 236 -6.92 -26.73 14.29
C LEU A 236 -7.72 -26.13 15.45
N LYS A 237 -7.09 -26.00 16.61
CA LYS A 237 -7.66 -25.24 17.74
C LYS A 237 -7.51 -23.75 17.54
N ASN A 238 -6.42 -23.33 16.90
CA ASN A 238 -6.12 -21.93 16.60
C ASN A 238 -5.10 -21.84 15.47
N ILE A 239 -4.92 -20.64 14.92
CA ILE A 239 -4.04 -20.42 13.77
C ILE A 239 -2.55 -20.62 14.07
N HIS A 240 -2.12 -20.52 15.32
CA HIS A 240 -0.71 -20.72 15.68
C HIS A 240 -0.25 -22.18 15.60
N GLU A 241 -1.18 -23.15 15.50
CA GLU A 241 -0.80 -24.54 15.26
C GLU A 241 -0.19 -24.74 13.87
N ILE A 242 -0.59 -23.92 12.88
CA ILE A 242 -0.04 -23.96 11.53
C ILE A 242 0.98 -22.83 11.28
N TRP A 243 0.78 -21.65 11.87
CA TRP A 243 1.69 -20.50 11.77
C TRP A 243 2.25 -20.11 13.15
N PRO A 244 3.16 -20.92 13.72
CA PRO A 244 3.64 -20.72 15.07
C PRO A 244 4.43 -19.42 15.27
N ASN A 245 4.93 -18.84 14.17
CA ASN A 245 5.68 -17.59 14.19
C ASN A 245 4.82 -16.35 13.91
N LEU A 246 3.49 -16.50 13.74
CA LEU A 246 2.60 -15.35 13.54
C LEU A 246 2.67 -14.42 14.76
N ALA A 247 3.05 -13.17 14.50
CA ALA A 247 3.31 -12.18 15.56
C ALA A 247 2.75 -10.79 15.26
N PHE A 248 2.45 -10.49 13.96
CA PHE A 248 2.01 -9.18 13.55
C PHE A 248 0.83 -9.21 12.61
N TYR A 249 -0.06 -8.24 12.80
CA TYR A 249 -1.10 -7.95 11.84
C TYR A 249 -1.14 -6.46 11.52
N VAL A 250 -0.88 -6.13 10.25
CA VAL A 250 -1.00 -4.77 9.71
C VAL A 250 -2.35 -4.65 9.02
N HIS A 251 -3.24 -3.87 9.60
CA HIS A 251 -4.61 -3.73 9.12
C HIS A 251 -4.90 -2.31 8.58
N GLY A 252 -5.96 -2.19 7.82
CA GLY A 252 -6.45 -0.92 7.29
C GLY A 252 -7.79 -1.10 6.57
N GLY A 253 -8.32 0.02 6.07
CA GLY A 253 -9.58 0.04 5.34
C GLY A 253 -10.81 0.17 6.23
N VAL A 254 -10.83 -0.49 7.39
CA VAL A 254 -11.91 -0.41 8.39
C VAL A 254 -11.32 -0.45 9.80
N ALA A 255 -12.10 -0.05 10.80
CA ALA A 255 -11.74 -0.16 12.21
C ALA A 255 -11.56 -1.64 12.61
N LEU A 256 -10.57 -1.92 13.47
CA LEU A 256 -10.28 -3.28 13.94
C LEU A 256 -11.19 -3.73 15.08
N GLU A 257 -11.67 -2.81 15.90
CA GLU A 257 -12.40 -3.06 17.14
C GLU A 257 -13.56 -4.06 16.98
N PRO A 258 -14.42 -3.97 15.95
CA PRO A 258 -15.50 -4.94 15.73
C PRO A 258 -15.02 -6.37 15.53
N TYR A 259 -13.82 -6.54 15.02
CA TYR A 259 -13.23 -7.84 14.68
C TYR A 259 -12.38 -8.43 15.80
N LYS A 260 -11.97 -7.63 16.77
CA LYS A 260 -10.99 -8.02 17.80
C LYS A 260 -11.39 -9.28 18.56
N ARG A 261 -12.64 -9.38 18.99
CA ARG A 261 -13.15 -10.59 19.65
C ARG A 261 -13.11 -11.84 18.79
N GLY A 262 -13.32 -11.67 17.47
CA GLY A 262 -13.17 -12.78 16.49
C GLY A 262 -11.71 -13.23 16.40
N PHE A 263 -10.80 -12.28 16.26
CA PHE A 263 -9.35 -12.57 16.23
C PHE A 263 -8.87 -13.27 17.49
N ASP A 264 -9.29 -12.79 18.69
CA ASP A 264 -8.90 -13.39 19.97
C ASP A 264 -9.27 -14.89 20.08
N LYS A 265 -10.37 -15.32 19.43
CA LYS A 265 -10.79 -16.72 19.39
C LYS A 265 -9.94 -17.56 18.41
N LEU A 266 -9.42 -16.94 17.36
CA LEU A 266 -8.64 -17.63 16.33
C LEU A 266 -7.14 -17.70 16.66
N LEU A 267 -6.69 -16.88 17.61
CA LEU A 267 -5.28 -16.79 18.01
C LEU A 267 -5.00 -17.69 19.24
N GLY A 268 -3.92 -18.45 19.19
CA GLY A 268 -3.44 -19.24 20.35
C GLY A 268 -2.53 -18.46 21.29
N LYS A 269 -2.09 -17.26 20.89
CA LYS A 269 -1.28 -16.33 21.67
C LYS A 269 -1.49 -14.89 21.16
N PRO A 270 -1.23 -13.85 21.99
CA PRO A 270 -1.33 -12.46 21.55
C PRO A 270 -0.40 -12.13 20.40
N ILE A 271 -0.86 -11.26 19.49
CA ILE A 271 -0.07 -10.67 18.41
C ILE A 271 -0.11 -9.14 18.53
N THR A 272 0.78 -8.47 17.81
CA THR A 272 0.80 -6.99 17.70
C THR A 272 -0.05 -6.55 16.49
N TYR A 273 -0.91 -5.53 16.71
CA TYR A 273 -1.77 -4.91 15.71
C TYR A 273 -1.23 -3.54 15.30
#